data_27ffb54607253c3e90d9a3dd4e0c0e2b
#
_entry.id   27ffb54607253c3e90d9a3dd4e0c0e2b
#
_cell.length_a   1.000
_cell.length_b   1.000
_cell.length_c   1.000
_cell.angle_alpha   90.00
_cell.angle_beta   90.00
_cell.angle_gamma   90.00
#
_symmetry.space_group_name_H-M   'P 1'
#
loop_
_entity.id
_entity.type
_entity.pdbx_description
1 polymer ?
#
loop_
_entity_poly.entity_id
_entity_poly.type
_entity_poly.pdbx_seq_one_letter_code
_entity_poly.pdbx_strand_id
1 'polypeptide(L)'
;MASKIGQWAFLVGLALAVVFAFIKAGSWEGIVTLVLVIAGVVVGFLNITEKETTPFLIATIALMATSAAKLDVIDGLVPNVGTWLQNIVVNIGVLAAPAAVVVALKAIKSLAQD
;
A
#
# COMPACT_ATOMS: atom_id res chain seq x y z
N MET A 1 -15.33 12.31 -6.29
CA MET A 1 -15.22 11.00 -6.94
C MET A 1 -13.80 10.71 -7.35
N ALA A 2 -13.36 9.47 -7.18
CA ALA A 2 -12.03 9.08 -7.62
C ALA A 2 -11.93 9.14 -9.14
N SER A 3 -10.78 9.54 -9.66
CA SER A 3 -10.56 9.57 -11.10
C SER A 3 -10.37 8.15 -11.63
N LYS A 4 -10.64 7.94 -12.91
CA LYS A 4 -10.40 6.64 -13.55
C LYS A 4 -8.92 6.27 -13.51
N ILE A 5 -8.04 7.25 -13.70
CA ILE A 5 -6.59 7.03 -13.64
C ILE A 5 -6.20 6.57 -12.24
N GLY A 6 -6.74 7.21 -11.19
CA GLY A 6 -6.46 6.81 -9.82
C GLY A 6 -6.98 5.43 -9.50
N GLN A 7 -8.18 5.09 -9.96
CA GLN A 7 -8.74 3.74 -9.77
C GLN A 7 -7.88 2.67 -10.43
N TRP A 8 -7.47 2.90 -11.67
CA TRP A 8 -6.60 1.96 -12.38
C TRP A 8 -5.24 1.84 -11.72
N ALA A 9 -4.66 2.97 -11.29
CA ALA A 9 -3.38 2.96 -10.58
C ALA A 9 -3.47 2.12 -9.31
N PHE A 10 -4.58 2.28 -8.56
CA PHE A 10 -4.79 1.52 -7.33
C PHE A 10 -4.93 0.03 -7.61
N LEU A 11 -5.77 -0.35 -8.58
CA LEU A 11 -6.00 -1.75 -8.92
C LEU A 11 -4.73 -2.42 -9.45
N VAL A 12 -4.01 -1.74 -10.34
CA VAL A 12 -2.75 -2.26 -10.88
C VAL A 12 -1.71 -2.38 -9.78
N GLY A 13 -1.62 -1.37 -8.91
CA GLY A 13 -0.71 -1.40 -7.77
C GLY A 13 -1.00 -2.56 -6.83
N LEU A 14 -2.27 -2.80 -6.51
CA LEU A 14 -2.66 -3.94 -5.67
C LEU A 14 -2.31 -5.27 -6.33
N ALA A 15 -2.60 -5.39 -7.63
CA ALA A 15 -2.28 -6.61 -8.38
C ALA A 15 -0.78 -6.88 -8.36
N LEU A 16 0.05 -5.85 -8.59
CA LEU A 16 1.50 -5.99 -8.54
C LEU A 16 1.98 -6.36 -7.14
N ALA A 17 1.40 -5.75 -6.11
CA ALA A 17 1.77 -6.05 -4.72
C ALA A 17 1.55 -7.53 -4.40
N VAL A 18 0.41 -8.08 -4.82
CA VAL A 18 0.08 -9.48 -4.57
C VAL A 18 0.95 -10.41 -5.41
N VAL A 19 1.09 -10.13 -6.71
CA VAL A 19 1.85 -10.98 -7.63
C VAL A 19 3.32 -11.06 -7.19
N PHE A 20 3.93 -9.92 -6.90
CA PHE A 20 5.35 -9.91 -6.51
C PHE A 20 5.60 -10.42 -5.09
N ALA A 21 4.54 -10.63 -4.30
CA ALA A 21 4.67 -11.31 -3.02
C ALA A 21 5.04 -12.79 -3.17
N PHE A 22 4.67 -13.39 -4.30
CA PHE A 22 4.94 -14.80 -4.59
C PHE A 22 6.19 -15.02 -5.46
N ILE A 23 6.74 -13.95 -6.03
CA ILE A 23 7.88 -14.04 -6.96
C ILE A 23 9.10 -13.44 -6.29
N LYS A 24 10.21 -14.18 -6.27
CA LYS A 24 11.49 -13.62 -5.87
C LYS A 24 12.05 -12.84 -7.05
N ALA A 25 12.01 -11.53 -6.94
CA ALA A 25 12.39 -10.67 -8.05
C ALA A 25 13.90 -10.47 -8.18
N GLY A 26 14.68 -10.82 -7.17
CA GLY A 26 16.14 -10.66 -7.24
C GLY A 26 16.54 -9.23 -7.53
N SER A 27 17.24 -9.00 -8.65
CA SER A 27 17.68 -7.66 -9.03
C SER A 27 16.54 -6.70 -9.41
N TRP A 28 15.33 -7.23 -9.58
CA TRP A 28 14.16 -6.41 -9.94
C TRP A 28 13.43 -5.83 -8.73
N GLU A 29 13.82 -6.20 -7.51
CA GLU A 29 13.12 -5.74 -6.30
C GLU A 29 13.08 -4.21 -6.19
N GLY A 30 14.18 -3.55 -6.52
CA GLY A 30 14.23 -2.09 -6.48
C GLY A 30 13.28 -1.45 -7.48
N ILE A 31 13.12 -2.05 -8.65
CA ILE A 31 12.20 -1.57 -9.68
C ILE A 31 10.76 -1.77 -9.24
N VAL A 32 10.44 -2.93 -8.67
CA VAL A 32 9.10 -3.23 -8.14
C VAL A 32 8.73 -2.22 -7.05
N THR A 33 9.64 -1.99 -6.11
CA THR A 33 9.42 -1.02 -5.04
C THR A 33 9.16 0.37 -5.61
N LEU A 34 9.96 0.81 -6.59
CA LEU A 34 9.79 2.11 -7.21
C LEU A 34 8.43 2.24 -7.90
N VAL A 35 8.01 1.20 -8.63
CA VAL A 35 6.70 1.20 -9.29
C VAL A 35 5.58 1.32 -8.27
N LEU A 36 5.66 0.57 -7.17
CA LEU A 36 4.66 0.63 -6.11
C LEU A 36 4.61 2.01 -5.44
N VAL A 37 5.77 2.61 -5.19
CA VAL A 37 5.85 3.94 -4.60
C VAL A 37 5.21 4.98 -5.52
N ILE A 38 5.53 4.94 -6.81
CA ILE A 38 4.96 5.87 -7.80
C ILE A 38 3.45 5.68 -7.88
N ALA A 39 2.98 4.44 -7.94
CA ALA A 39 1.55 4.14 -7.96
C ALA A 39 0.86 4.67 -6.70
N GLY A 40 1.52 4.53 -5.55
CA GLY A 40 0.98 5.05 -4.29
C GLY A 40 0.81 6.56 -4.29
N VAL A 41 1.80 7.30 -4.81
CA VAL A 41 1.71 8.75 -4.93
C VAL A 41 0.52 9.14 -5.84
N VAL A 42 0.39 8.47 -6.98
CA VAL A 42 -0.72 8.71 -7.91
C VAL A 42 -2.06 8.44 -7.23
N VAL A 43 -2.18 7.32 -6.53
CA VAL A 43 -3.40 6.95 -5.80
C VAL A 43 -3.74 8.01 -4.75
N GLY A 44 -2.76 8.47 -4.00
CA GLY A 44 -2.97 9.48 -2.98
C GLY A 44 -3.51 10.79 -3.55
N PHE A 45 -3.00 11.21 -4.70
CA PHE A 45 -3.46 12.44 -5.32
C PHE A 45 -4.81 12.29 -6.04
N LEU A 46 -5.04 11.17 -6.71
CA LEU A 46 -6.14 11.04 -7.66
C LEU A 46 -7.29 10.15 -7.19
N ASN A 47 -7.02 9.20 -6.30
CA ASN A 47 -8.03 8.21 -5.96
C ASN A 47 -8.68 8.41 -4.59
N ILE A 48 -7.97 8.98 -3.64
CA ILE A 48 -8.49 9.13 -2.29
C ILE A 48 -9.19 10.47 -2.15
N THR A 49 -10.52 10.42 -1.99
CA THR A 49 -11.33 11.62 -1.81
C THR A 49 -11.32 12.05 -0.34
N GLU A 50 -11.83 13.26 -0.10
CA GLU A 50 -11.90 13.81 1.25
C GLU A 50 -12.67 12.91 2.22
N LYS A 51 -13.76 12.29 1.75
CA LYS A 51 -14.57 11.38 2.56
C LYS A 51 -13.86 10.10 2.92
N GLU A 52 -12.88 9.72 2.09
CA GLU A 52 -12.16 8.46 2.25
C GLU A 52 -10.87 8.60 3.06
N THR A 53 -10.48 9.84 3.38
CA THR A 53 -9.20 10.12 4.05
C THR A 53 -9.06 9.37 5.37
N THR A 54 -10.05 9.51 6.27
CA THR A 54 -9.96 8.87 7.59
C THR A 54 -9.95 7.35 7.50
N PRO A 55 -10.91 6.70 6.81
CA PRO A 55 -10.85 5.24 6.69
C PRO A 55 -9.61 4.74 5.98
N PHE A 56 -9.10 5.48 4.99
CA PHE A 56 -7.87 5.09 4.31
C PHE A 56 -6.66 5.14 5.25
N LEU A 57 -6.53 6.21 6.03
CA LEU A 57 -5.41 6.34 6.97
C LEU A 57 -5.48 5.29 8.08
N ILE A 58 -6.67 4.99 8.58
CA ILE A 58 -6.86 3.93 9.59
C ILE A 58 -6.46 2.58 9.02
N ALA A 59 -6.89 2.26 7.81
CA ALA A 59 -6.53 1.00 7.15
C ALA A 59 -5.02 0.89 6.95
N THR A 60 -4.36 1.99 6.57
CA THR A 60 -2.92 2.00 6.37
C THR A 60 -2.17 1.76 7.69
N ILE A 61 -2.63 2.39 8.77
CA ILE A 61 -2.03 2.15 10.10
C ILE A 61 -2.18 0.70 10.52
N ALA A 62 -3.38 0.13 10.33
CA ALA A 62 -3.64 -1.26 10.64
C ALA A 62 -2.74 -2.20 9.84
N LEU A 63 -2.55 -1.91 8.55
CA LEU A 63 -1.69 -2.69 7.68
C LEU A 63 -0.24 -2.66 8.14
N MET A 64 0.25 -1.48 8.51
CA MET A 64 1.62 -1.33 9.01
C MET A 64 1.81 -2.06 10.32
N ALA A 65 0.84 -2.01 11.22
CA ALA A 65 0.88 -2.74 12.48
C ALA A 65 0.92 -4.25 12.25
N THR A 66 0.12 -4.74 11.30
CA THR A 66 0.11 -6.16 10.91
C THR A 66 1.46 -6.58 10.33
N SER A 67 2.06 -5.74 9.51
CA SER A 67 3.39 -5.99 8.95
C SER A 67 4.44 -6.14 10.05
N ALA A 68 4.36 -5.31 11.07
CA ALA A 68 5.29 -5.36 12.20
C ALA A 68 5.12 -6.62 13.05
N ALA A 69 3.96 -7.26 12.98
CA ALA A 69 3.67 -8.49 13.75
C ALA A 69 4.40 -9.72 13.20
N LYS A 70 5.04 -9.63 12.03
CA LYS A 70 5.81 -10.72 11.43
C LYS A 70 4.97 -11.98 11.19
N LEU A 71 4.08 -11.89 10.22
CA LEU A 71 3.18 -12.99 9.87
C LEU A 71 3.89 -14.25 9.44
N ASP A 72 5.18 -14.16 9.11
CA ASP A 72 5.97 -15.31 8.68
C ASP A 72 6.10 -16.39 9.73
N VAL A 73 5.80 -16.11 11.01
CA VAL A 73 5.75 -17.14 12.05
C VAL A 73 4.72 -18.23 11.74
N ILE A 74 3.72 -17.94 10.91
CA ILE A 74 2.72 -18.92 10.48
C ILE A 74 3.37 -20.06 9.70
N ASP A 75 4.54 -19.84 9.10
CA ASP A 75 5.26 -20.88 8.37
C ASP A 75 5.58 -22.09 9.24
N GLY A 76 5.62 -21.91 10.56
CA GLY A 76 5.77 -23.02 11.49
C GLY A 76 4.60 -23.98 11.52
N LEU A 77 3.42 -23.51 11.09
CA LEU A 77 2.20 -24.32 11.05
C LEU A 77 1.90 -24.79 9.63
N VAL A 78 1.97 -23.88 8.65
CA VAL A 78 1.72 -24.18 7.25
C VAL A 78 2.87 -23.60 6.43
N PRO A 79 3.69 -24.44 5.78
CA PRO A 79 4.87 -23.97 5.07
C PRO A 79 4.53 -22.92 4.02
N ASN A 80 5.32 -21.83 4.01
CA ASN A 80 5.28 -20.73 3.07
C ASN A 80 4.07 -19.79 3.17
N VAL A 81 2.98 -20.17 3.85
CA VAL A 81 1.78 -19.34 3.93
C VAL A 81 2.07 -18.04 4.69
N GLY A 82 2.78 -18.13 5.80
CA GLY A 82 3.14 -16.95 6.60
C GLY A 82 4.03 -16.00 5.83
N THR A 83 5.02 -16.52 5.12
CA THR A 83 5.92 -15.70 4.29
C THR A 83 5.15 -14.99 3.18
N TRP A 84 4.24 -15.70 2.49
CA TRP A 84 3.42 -15.09 1.45
C TRP A 84 2.54 -13.98 2.01
N LEU A 85 1.89 -14.23 3.16
CA LEU A 85 1.06 -13.21 3.81
C LEU A 85 1.90 -11.99 4.21
N GLN A 86 3.07 -12.22 4.79
CA GLN A 86 3.96 -11.13 5.16
C GLN A 86 4.38 -10.30 3.95
N ASN A 87 4.74 -10.96 2.85
CA ASN A 87 5.16 -10.28 1.63
C ASN A 87 4.01 -9.48 1.01
N ILE A 88 2.79 -10.03 1.01
CA ILE A 88 1.61 -9.32 0.51
C ILE A 88 1.39 -8.05 1.34
N VAL A 89 1.40 -8.17 2.66
CA VAL A 89 1.16 -7.05 3.56
C VAL A 89 2.24 -5.97 3.38
N VAL A 90 3.50 -6.37 3.31
CA VAL A 90 4.62 -5.44 3.10
C VAL A 90 4.48 -4.71 1.77
N ASN A 91 4.17 -5.44 0.69
CA ASN A 91 4.04 -4.83 -0.64
C ASN A 91 2.86 -3.86 -0.71
N ILE A 92 1.72 -4.23 -0.11
CA ILE A 92 0.58 -3.32 -0.04
C ILE A 92 0.96 -2.08 0.78
N GLY A 93 1.74 -2.27 1.85
CA GLY A 93 2.26 -1.16 2.64
C GLY A 93 3.15 -0.21 1.83
N VAL A 94 4.01 -0.76 0.96
CA VAL A 94 4.85 0.05 0.07
C VAL A 94 3.98 0.88 -0.89
N LEU A 95 2.87 0.33 -1.35
CA LEU A 95 1.91 1.06 -2.18
C LEU A 95 1.15 2.10 -1.33
N ALA A 96 0.68 1.70 -0.16
CA ALA A 96 -0.21 2.53 0.66
C ALA A 96 0.52 3.65 1.39
N ALA A 97 1.78 3.45 1.81
CA ALA A 97 2.49 4.44 2.61
C ALA A 97 2.69 5.78 1.87
N PRO A 98 3.16 5.81 0.61
CA PRO A 98 3.26 7.08 -0.12
C PRO A 98 1.89 7.73 -0.31
N ALA A 99 0.86 6.92 -0.59
CA ALA A 99 -0.51 7.42 -0.71
C ALA A 99 -0.96 8.05 0.61
N ALA A 100 -0.65 7.42 1.73
CA ALA A 100 -1.01 7.93 3.06
C ALA A 100 -0.32 9.26 3.36
N VAL A 101 0.96 9.41 2.98
CA VAL A 101 1.68 10.67 3.15
C VAL A 101 1.00 11.79 2.36
N VAL A 102 0.67 11.53 1.11
CA VAL A 102 -0.01 12.51 0.24
C VAL A 102 -1.36 12.89 0.85
N VAL A 103 -2.15 11.90 1.26
CA VAL A 103 -3.48 12.12 1.83
C VAL A 103 -3.38 12.90 3.15
N ALA A 104 -2.41 12.56 4.00
CA ALA A 104 -2.20 13.26 5.26
C ALA A 104 -1.82 14.71 5.03
N LEU A 105 -0.95 14.98 4.05
CA LEU A 105 -0.56 16.36 3.72
C LEU A 105 -1.75 17.16 3.18
N LYS A 106 -2.59 16.53 2.37
CA LYS A 106 -3.82 17.16 1.86
C LYS A 106 -4.77 17.49 3.03
N ALA A 107 -4.90 16.59 3.99
CA ALA A 107 -5.74 16.82 5.17
C ALA A 107 -5.20 17.98 6.02
N ILE A 108 -3.90 18.04 6.22
CA ILE A 108 -3.26 19.12 6.97
C ILE A 108 -3.50 20.46 6.26
N LYS A 109 -3.34 20.49 4.96
CA LYS A 109 -3.60 21.70 4.17
C LYS A 109 -5.03 22.16 4.32
N SER A 110 -5.98 21.23 4.25
CA SER A 110 -7.40 21.53 4.41
C SER A 110 -7.68 22.14 5.79
N LEU A 111 -7.10 21.57 6.83
CA LEU A 111 -7.26 22.09 8.20
C LEU A 111 -6.65 23.47 8.36
N ALA A 112 -5.52 23.72 7.72
CA ALA A 112 -4.84 25.01 7.81
C ALA A 112 -5.60 26.13 7.11
N GLN A 113 -6.41 25.79 6.10
CA GLN A 113 -7.20 26.77 5.35
C GLN A 113 -8.50 27.14 6.05
N ASP A 114 -8.96 26.34 6.97
CA ASP A 114 -10.16 26.64 7.76
C ASP A 114 -9.80 27.52 8.95
#